data_8b4e832c721fca1c3644d83620671549
#
_entry.id   8b4e832c721fca1c3644d83620671549
#
_cell.length_a   1.000
_cell.length_b   1.000
_cell.length_c   1.000
_cell.angle_alpha   90.00
_cell.angle_beta   90.00
_cell.angle_gamma   90.00
#
_symmetry.space_group_name_H-M   'P 1'
#
loop_
_entity.id
_entity.type
_entity.pdbx_description
1 polymer ?
#
loop_
_entity_poly.entity_id
_entity_poly.type
_entity_poly.pdbx_seq_one_letter_code
_entity_poly.pdbx_strand_id
1 'polypeptide(L)'
;RRGWVEQRCAWCEQLGAALKSYFPQVLQLVGSLDSPLCWALLRRWPTLAAIQKARPETLRRFYHQHGVHSTDEIEQRLTLVRTAVALTGDAAVLAAMPVQVAALISILPGVRDTIADYDERVKKLFSSQPDATLFAAFPGAGAQLAPRLYVAFGPDRERYQSAEQIQRYSGIAPVKKKSGDGLDRTQWRWHCPKFLRQSFHEFAGCSVPQSSWAHAYYHLQIERGKTPEKAKRALAFKWQRIIFRCWQTREAYDEERYLPALRLRGSPLVAYIDRLARDAA
;
A
#
# COMPACT_ATOMS: atom_id res chain seq x y z
N ARG A 1 14.20 5.38 -1.50
CA ARG A 1 12.78 5.62 -1.48
C ARG A 1 12.07 4.97 -0.28
N ARG A 2 12.23 3.64 -0.07
CA ARG A 2 11.52 2.90 0.98
C ARG A 2 11.71 3.51 2.37
N GLY A 3 12.95 3.79 2.78
CA GLY A 3 13.22 4.41 4.07
C GLY A 3 12.49 5.74 4.27
N TRP A 4 12.41 6.57 3.22
CA TRP A 4 11.65 7.81 3.27
C TRP A 4 10.13 7.60 3.42
N VAL A 5 9.58 6.57 2.76
CA VAL A 5 8.15 6.21 2.94
C VAL A 5 7.88 5.71 4.37
N GLU A 6 8.74 4.83 4.89
CA GLU A 6 8.63 4.34 6.28
C GLU A 6 8.73 5.51 7.30
N GLN A 7 9.68 6.42 7.06
CA GLN A 7 9.84 7.61 7.91
C GLN A 7 8.65 8.57 7.83
N ARG A 8 8.11 8.78 6.63
CA ARG A 8 6.89 9.58 6.44
C ARG A 8 5.71 8.99 7.22
N CYS A 9 5.50 7.68 7.14
CA CYS A 9 4.46 7.00 7.91
C CYS A 9 4.66 7.22 9.42
N ALA A 10 5.88 7.02 9.93
CA ALA A 10 6.19 7.23 11.34
C ALA A 10 5.92 8.67 11.80
N TRP A 11 6.27 9.67 10.99
CA TRP A 11 5.98 11.08 11.32
C TRP A 11 4.49 11.41 11.24
N CYS A 12 3.74 10.84 10.30
CA CYS A 12 2.28 10.97 10.26
C CYS A 12 1.62 10.33 11.48
N GLU A 13 2.12 9.18 11.95
CA GLU A 13 1.66 8.55 13.19
C GLU A 13 1.93 9.42 14.41
N GLN A 14 3.15 9.99 14.51
CA GLN A 14 3.51 10.94 15.58
C GLN A 14 2.64 12.20 15.51
N LEU A 15 2.39 12.76 14.33
CA LEU A 15 1.48 13.89 14.13
C LEU A 15 0.07 13.55 14.62
N GLY A 16 -0.45 12.39 14.23
CA GLY A 16 -1.76 11.92 14.67
C GLY A 16 -1.85 11.73 16.19
N ALA A 17 -0.81 11.18 16.80
CA ALA A 17 -0.74 11.03 18.25
C ALA A 17 -0.72 12.38 18.98
N ALA A 18 0.09 13.32 18.51
CA ALA A 18 0.15 14.69 19.06
C ALA A 18 -1.21 15.39 18.93
N LEU A 19 -1.86 15.34 17.77
CA LEU A 19 -3.15 15.99 17.55
C LEU A 19 -4.27 15.40 18.41
N LYS A 20 -4.26 14.07 18.62
CA LYS A 20 -5.23 13.39 19.49
C LYS A 20 -5.15 13.84 20.95
N SER A 21 -4.05 14.41 21.41
CA SER A 21 -3.89 14.84 22.80
C SER A 21 -4.51 16.22 23.10
N TYR A 22 -4.72 17.07 22.06
CA TYR A 22 -5.23 18.45 22.29
C TYR A 22 -6.20 18.97 21.23
N PHE A 23 -6.12 18.48 19.99
CA PHE A 23 -6.97 18.94 18.86
C PHE A 23 -7.42 17.77 17.98
N PRO A 24 -8.11 16.74 18.55
CA PRO A 24 -8.52 15.54 17.80
C PRO A 24 -9.50 15.83 16.66
N GLN A 25 -10.28 16.91 16.75
CA GLN A 25 -11.25 17.28 15.72
C GLN A 25 -10.61 17.52 14.35
N VAL A 26 -9.35 17.92 14.31
CA VAL A 26 -8.64 18.17 13.06
C VAL A 26 -8.59 16.93 12.16
N LEU A 27 -8.61 15.73 12.73
CA LEU A 27 -8.63 14.48 11.96
C LEU A 27 -9.86 14.35 11.05
N GLN A 28 -10.98 14.97 11.45
CA GLN A 28 -12.21 15.01 10.64
C GLN A 28 -12.24 16.23 9.70
N LEU A 29 -11.45 17.27 9.99
CA LEU A 29 -11.39 18.49 9.19
C LEU A 29 -10.53 18.38 7.95
N VAL A 30 -9.57 17.44 7.92
CA VAL A 30 -8.52 17.40 6.86
C VAL A 30 -8.52 16.11 6.02
N GLY A 31 -9.21 15.06 6.44
CA GLY A 31 -9.23 13.75 5.78
C GLY A 31 -7.90 12.99 5.88
N SER A 32 -6.79 13.57 5.44
CA SER A 32 -5.46 12.94 5.51
C SER A 32 -4.45 13.86 6.19
N LEU A 33 -3.66 13.30 7.11
CA LEU A 33 -2.56 14.03 7.78
C LEU A 33 -1.39 14.31 6.82
N ASP A 34 -1.23 13.48 5.79
CA ASP A 34 -0.23 13.63 4.73
C ASP A 34 -0.80 14.42 3.55
N SER A 35 -1.33 15.62 3.82
CA SER A 35 -1.93 16.45 2.78
C SER A 35 -1.57 17.93 2.94
N PRO A 36 -1.45 18.66 1.81
CA PRO A 36 -1.25 20.12 1.84
C PRO A 36 -2.34 20.86 2.62
N LEU A 37 -3.58 20.37 2.54
CA LEU A 37 -4.71 20.90 3.30
C LEU A 37 -4.44 20.83 4.82
N CYS A 38 -4.02 19.65 5.31
CA CYS A 38 -3.70 19.45 6.73
C CYS A 38 -2.60 20.41 7.20
N TRP A 39 -1.51 20.46 6.46
CA TRP A 39 -0.37 21.28 6.85
C TRP A 39 -0.69 22.78 6.81
N ALA A 40 -1.45 23.23 5.82
CA ALA A 40 -1.89 24.63 5.72
C ALA A 40 -2.86 24.98 6.84
N LEU A 41 -3.81 24.08 7.17
CA LEU A 41 -4.77 24.28 8.26
C LEU A 41 -4.06 24.42 9.61
N LEU A 42 -3.13 23.50 9.92
CA LEU A 42 -2.42 23.49 11.19
C LEU A 42 -1.42 24.66 11.32
N ARG A 43 -0.83 25.11 10.22
CA ARG A 43 0.00 26.34 10.23
C ARG A 43 -0.83 27.59 10.55
N ARG A 44 -2.05 27.65 10.02
CA ARG A 44 -2.91 28.81 10.19
C ARG A 44 -3.68 28.80 11.50
N TRP A 45 -4.16 27.62 11.91
CA TRP A 45 -4.96 27.42 13.11
C TRP A 45 -4.45 26.20 13.90
N PRO A 46 -3.42 26.38 14.72
CA PRO A 46 -2.75 25.27 15.41
C PRO A 46 -3.56 24.66 16.56
N THR A 47 -4.68 25.29 16.95
CA THR A 47 -5.53 24.82 18.05
C THR A 47 -7.02 24.97 17.70
N LEU A 48 -7.88 24.21 18.40
CA LEU A 48 -9.35 24.34 18.25
C LEU A 48 -9.79 25.80 18.53
N ALA A 49 -9.29 26.41 19.60
CA ALA A 49 -9.64 27.79 19.93
C ALA A 49 -9.23 28.80 18.84
N ALA A 50 -8.13 28.54 18.14
CA ALA A 50 -7.69 29.38 17.02
C ALA A 50 -8.63 29.28 15.82
N ILE A 51 -9.05 28.07 15.43
CA ILE A 51 -9.92 27.88 14.27
C ILE A 51 -11.37 28.33 14.58
N GLN A 52 -11.83 28.19 15.81
CA GLN A 52 -13.16 28.67 16.23
C GLN A 52 -13.32 30.19 16.15
N LYS A 53 -12.24 30.95 16.23
CA LYS A 53 -12.23 32.42 16.03
C LYS A 53 -12.33 32.81 14.55
N ALA A 54 -12.13 31.88 13.64
CA ALA A 54 -12.20 32.19 12.21
C ALA A 54 -13.65 32.40 11.75
N ARG A 55 -13.85 33.40 10.87
CA ARG A 55 -15.16 33.64 10.26
C ARG A 55 -15.51 32.49 9.30
N PRO A 56 -16.77 32.06 9.22
CA PRO A 56 -17.21 30.98 8.30
C PRO A 56 -16.76 31.20 6.86
N GLU A 57 -16.85 32.40 6.33
CA GLU A 57 -16.38 32.73 4.99
C GLU A 57 -14.88 32.53 4.78
N THR A 58 -14.08 32.78 5.82
CA THR A 58 -12.63 32.54 5.78
C THR A 58 -12.34 31.03 5.68
N LEU A 59 -13.09 30.20 6.40
CA LEU A 59 -12.96 28.74 6.35
C LEU A 59 -13.44 28.19 5.00
N ARG A 60 -14.58 28.66 4.45
CA ARG A 60 -15.07 28.27 3.12
C ARG A 60 -14.00 28.56 2.06
N ARG A 61 -13.50 29.80 2.02
CA ARG A 61 -12.44 30.20 1.09
C ARG A 61 -11.19 29.35 1.24
N PHE A 62 -10.77 29.05 2.46
CA PHE A 62 -9.64 28.20 2.75
C PHE A 62 -9.82 26.79 2.17
N TYR A 63 -10.95 26.14 2.38
CA TYR A 63 -11.23 24.81 1.83
C TYR A 63 -11.26 24.81 0.31
N HIS A 64 -11.91 25.80 -0.32
CA HIS A 64 -11.90 25.95 -1.79
C HIS A 64 -10.47 26.09 -2.35
N GLN A 65 -9.63 26.90 -1.72
CA GLN A 65 -8.22 27.09 -2.11
C GLN A 65 -7.39 25.80 -2.00
N HIS A 66 -7.83 24.85 -1.17
CA HIS A 66 -7.15 23.56 -0.99
C HIS A 66 -7.87 22.37 -1.65
N GLY A 67 -8.73 22.66 -2.65
CA GLY A 67 -9.33 21.65 -3.51
C GLY A 67 -10.55 20.93 -2.91
N VAL A 68 -11.15 21.43 -1.85
CA VAL A 68 -12.43 20.93 -1.32
C VAL A 68 -13.55 21.79 -1.89
N HIS A 69 -14.36 21.21 -2.79
CA HIS A 69 -15.41 21.94 -3.51
C HIS A 69 -16.84 21.53 -3.12
N SER A 70 -17.00 20.41 -2.39
CA SER A 70 -18.30 19.97 -1.89
C SER A 70 -18.82 20.92 -0.82
N THR A 71 -19.94 21.59 -1.11
CA THR A 71 -20.60 22.50 -0.17
C THR A 71 -21.01 21.77 1.10
N ASP A 72 -21.60 20.58 0.96
CA ASP A 72 -22.05 19.78 2.11
C ASP A 72 -20.89 19.38 3.02
N GLU A 73 -19.77 18.96 2.44
CA GLU A 73 -18.59 18.61 3.20
C GLU A 73 -18.01 19.80 3.95
N ILE A 74 -17.96 20.97 3.30
CA ILE A 74 -17.50 22.22 3.93
C ILE A 74 -18.42 22.61 5.09
N GLU A 75 -19.74 22.61 4.89
CA GLU A 75 -20.69 22.97 5.95
C GLU A 75 -20.67 21.99 7.14
N GLN A 76 -20.48 20.70 6.89
CA GLN A 76 -20.26 19.71 7.95
C GLN A 76 -19.01 20.04 8.77
N ARG A 77 -17.89 20.38 8.10
CA ARG A 77 -16.64 20.78 8.78
C ARG A 77 -16.81 22.09 9.57
N LEU A 78 -17.51 23.07 9.01
CA LEU A 78 -17.79 24.31 9.71
C LEU A 78 -18.67 24.09 10.96
N THR A 79 -19.66 23.22 10.85
CA THR A 79 -20.51 22.83 11.98
C THR A 79 -19.68 22.13 13.05
N LEU A 80 -18.82 21.19 12.66
CA LEU A 80 -17.91 20.54 13.59
C LEU A 80 -17.01 21.54 14.33
N VAL A 81 -16.41 22.51 13.63
CA VAL A 81 -15.59 23.54 14.26
C VAL A 81 -16.38 24.34 15.28
N ARG A 82 -17.63 24.70 14.97
CA ARG A 82 -18.48 25.56 15.84
C ARG A 82 -18.98 24.82 17.08
N THR A 83 -19.30 23.55 16.96
CA THR A 83 -19.88 22.74 18.04
C THR A 83 -18.86 21.96 18.85
N ALA A 84 -17.60 21.88 18.36
CA ALA A 84 -16.56 21.14 19.03
C ALA A 84 -16.20 21.72 20.40
N VAL A 85 -16.00 20.82 21.35
CA VAL A 85 -15.50 21.14 22.69
C VAL A 85 -14.01 20.77 22.77
N ALA A 86 -13.23 21.61 23.41
CA ALA A 86 -11.81 21.36 23.65
C ALA A 86 -11.62 20.11 24.50
N LEU A 87 -10.70 19.21 24.06
CA LEU A 87 -10.39 17.99 24.81
C LEU A 87 -9.70 18.31 26.13
N THR A 88 -8.88 19.35 26.18
CA THR A 88 -8.12 19.74 27.35
C THR A 88 -8.06 21.25 27.50
N GLY A 89 -8.02 21.73 28.74
CA GLY A 89 -7.72 23.10 29.13
C GLY A 89 -6.31 23.27 29.72
N ASP A 90 -5.51 22.20 29.73
CA ASP A 90 -4.16 22.23 30.31
C ASP A 90 -3.24 23.17 29.50
N ALA A 91 -2.78 24.23 30.18
CA ALA A 91 -1.95 25.25 29.58
C ALA A 91 -0.58 24.72 29.08
N ALA A 92 -0.01 23.73 29.78
CA ALA A 92 1.28 23.15 29.37
C ALA A 92 1.12 22.31 28.10
N VAL A 93 0.05 21.51 27.98
CA VAL A 93 -0.28 20.75 26.79
C VAL A 93 -0.54 21.68 25.59
N LEU A 94 -1.36 22.73 25.80
CA LEU A 94 -1.70 23.68 24.75
C LEU A 94 -0.52 24.58 24.33
N ALA A 95 0.51 24.73 25.16
CA ALA A 95 1.75 25.40 24.81
C ALA A 95 2.74 24.50 24.06
N ALA A 96 2.90 23.24 24.50
CA ALA A 96 3.93 22.33 23.97
C ALA A 96 3.50 21.61 22.68
N MET A 97 2.27 21.07 22.60
CA MET A 97 1.85 20.24 21.48
C MET A 97 1.81 20.97 20.12
N PRO A 98 1.35 22.22 20.02
CA PRO A 98 1.42 22.97 18.76
C PRO A 98 2.85 23.16 18.25
N VAL A 99 3.85 23.28 19.12
CA VAL A 99 5.27 23.38 18.73
C VAL A 99 5.73 22.07 18.08
N GLN A 100 5.41 20.92 18.68
CA GLN A 100 5.72 19.62 18.12
C GLN A 100 5.02 19.41 16.78
N VAL A 101 3.74 19.76 16.68
CA VAL A 101 2.96 19.69 15.43
C VAL A 101 3.58 20.58 14.35
N ALA A 102 3.97 21.82 14.68
CA ALA A 102 4.64 22.73 13.75
C ALA A 102 5.94 22.16 13.20
N ALA A 103 6.75 21.52 14.04
CA ALA A 103 7.98 20.84 13.62
C ALA A 103 7.68 19.72 12.62
N LEU A 104 6.71 18.84 12.92
CA LEU A 104 6.34 17.72 12.03
C LEU A 104 5.80 18.20 10.68
N ILE A 105 4.90 19.18 10.65
CA ILE A 105 4.36 19.71 9.38
C ILE A 105 5.37 20.55 8.59
N SER A 106 6.49 20.94 9.18
CA SER A 106 7.60 21.59 8.44
C SER A 106 8.43 20.57 7.66
N ILE A 107 8.55 19.34 8.17
CA ILE A 107 9.37 18.27 7.58
C ILE A 107 8.60 17.50 6.48
N LEU A 108 7.32 17.20 6.70
CA LEU A 108 6.52 16.33 5.84
C LEU A 108 6.49 16.74 4.35
N PRO A 109 6.38 18.05 3.98
CA PRO A 109 6.43 18.46 2.58
C PRO A 109 7.72 18.04 1.88
N GLY A 110 8.88 18.35 2.47
CA GLY A 110 10.18 18.00 1.88
C GLY A 110 10.40 16.49 1.73
N VAL A 111 9.86 15.70 2.66
CA VAL A 111 9.89 14.24 2.54
C VAL A 111 9.01 13.75 1.40
N ARG A 112 7.83 14.32 1.23
CA ARG A 112 6.93 14.01 0.11
C ARG A 112 7.59 14.34 -1.23
N ASP A 113 8.22 15.51 -1.34
CA ASP A 113 8.92 15.94 -2.55
C ASP A 113 10.11 15.02 -2.85
N THR A 114 10.87 14.65 -1.82
CA THR A 114 11.96 13.67 -1.93
C THR A 114 11.46 12.31 -2.44
N ILE A 115 10.32 11.82 -1.94
CA ILE A 115 9.72 10.56 -2.41
C ILE A 115 9.31 10.68 -3.87
N ALA A 116 8.71 11.80 -4.29
CA ALA A 116 8.31 12.04 -5.67
C ALA A 116 9.52 12.08 -6.62
N ASP A 117 10.61 12.72 -6.21
CA ASP A 117 11.87 12.74 -6.98
C ASP A 117 12.46 11.33 -7.16
N TYR A 118 12.45 10.52 -6.09
CA TYR A 118 12.83 9.11 -6.20
C TYR A 118 11.92 8.33 -7.15
N ASP A 119 10.61 8.57 -7.13
CA ASP A 119 9.65 7.90 -8.00
C ASP A 119 9.92 8.21 -9.48
N GLU A 120 10.18 9.47 -9.83
CA GLU A 120 10.53 9.86 -11.18
C GLU A 120 11.88 9.26 -11.64
N ARG A 121 12.89 9.25 -10.77
CA ARG A 121 14.19 8.63 -11.09
C ARG A 121 14.06 7.11 -11.28
N VAL A 122 13.33 6.43 -10.40
CA VAL A 122 13.09 4.98 -10.52
C VAL A 122 12.35 4.66 -11.80
N LYS A 123 11.30 5.44 -12.14
CA LYS A 123 10.54 5.29 -13.39
C LYS A 123 11.44 5.43 -14.60
N LYS A 124 12.28 6.48 -14.64
CA LYS A 124 13.21 6.73 -15.76
C LYS A 124 14.24 5.61 -15.91
N LEU A 125 14.86 5.17 -14.82
CA LEU A 125 15.83 4.08 -14.82
C LEU A 125 15.19 2.73 -15.19
N PHE A 126 13.97 2.47 -14.74
CA PHE A 126 13.27 1.24 -15.08
C PHE A 126 12.86 1.21 -16.56
N SER A 127 12.34 2.31 -17.12
CA SER A 127 11.93 2.35 -18.52
C SER A 127 13.08 2.10 -19.50
N SER A 128 14.32 2.36 -19.11
CA SER A 128 15.50 2.05 -19.92
C SER A 128 15.98 0.60 -19.84
N GLN A 129 15.36 -0.23 -18.99
CA GLN A 129 15.76 -1.63 -18.84
C GLN A 129 15.17 -2.51 -19.95
N PRO A 130 15.92 -3.52 -20.44
CA PRO A 130 15.44 -4.41 -21.51
C PRO A 130 14.14 -5.14 -21.19
N ASP A 131 13.94 -5.50 -19.91
CA ASP A 131 12.78 -6.25 -19.45
C ASP A 131 11.67 -5.35 -18.87
N ALA A 132 11.73 -4.03 -19.03
CA ALA A 132 10.77 -3.10 -18.44
C ALA A 132 9.32 -3.41 -18.87
N THR A 133 9.10 -3.64 -20.15
CA THR A 133 7.79 -3.99 -20.71
C THR A 133 7.28 -5.32 -20.17
N LEU A 134 8.14 -6.31 -20.01
CA LEU A 134 7.80 -7.62 -19.46
C LEU A 134 7.27 -7.48 -18.02
N PHE A 135 7.97 -6.74 -17.15
CA PHE A 135 7.56 -6.58 -15.75
C PHE A 135 6.38 -5.60 -15.59
N ALA A 136 6.22 -4.65 -16.50
CA ALA A 136 5.07 -3.74 -16.52
C ALA A 136 3.76 -4.44 -16.96
N ALA A 137 3.84 -5.54 -17.71
CA ALA A 137 2.68 -6.28 -18.20
C ALA A 137 1.95 -7.09 -17.09
N PHE A 138 2.54 -7.28 -15.92
CA PHE A 138 1.87 -8.01 -14.85
C PHE A 138 0.73 -7.18 -14.24
N PRO A 139 -0.49 -7.74 -14.11
CA PRO A 139 -1.63 -7.02 -13.56
C PRO A 139 -1.38 -6.61 -12.11
N GLY A 140 -1.57 -5.33 -11.83
CA GLY A 140 -1.33 -4.75 -10.51
C GLY A 140 0.13 -4.41 -10.21
N ALA A 141 1.08 -4.62 -11.14
CA ALA A 141 2.48 -4.26 -10.93
C ALA A 141 2.68 -2.72 -10.85
N GLY A 142 2.06 -1.97 -11.77
CA GLY A 142 2.10 -0.51 -11.76
C GLY A 142 3.52 0.09 -11.70
N ALA A 143 3.59 1.40 -11.62
CA ALA A 143 4.87 2.13 -11.64
C ALA A 143 5.77 1.85 -10.42
N GLN A 144 5.20 1.36 -9.32
CA GLN A 144 5.95 1.11 -8.08
C GLN A 144 6.42 -0.33 -7.94
N LEU A 145 5.60 -1.30 -8.34
CA LEU A 145 5.91 -2.71 -8.12
C LEU A 145 6.65 -3.34 -9.29
N ALA A 146 6.42 -2.90 -10.55
CA ALA A 146 7.15 -3.41 -11.70
C ALA A 146 8.68 -3.26 -11.58
N PRO A 147 9.24 -2.09 -11.19
CA PRO A 147 10.66 -1.96 -10.91
C PRO A 147 11.15 -2.87 -9.78
N ARG A 148 10.33 -3.07 -8.75
CA ARG A 148 10.70 -3.92 -7.60
C ARG A 148 10.74 -5.40 -7.99
N LEU A 149 9.81 -5.84 -8.85
CA LEU A 149 9.83 -7.20 -9.41
C LEU A 149 11.04 -7.39 -10.33
N TYR A 150 11.34 -6.40 -11.19
CA TYR A 150 12.54 -6.43 -12.04
C TYR A 150 13.82 -6.60 -11.20
N VAL A 151 14.00 -5.80 -10.15
CA VAL A 151 15.17 -5.90 -9.26
C VAL A 151 15.24 -7.24 -8.54
N ALA A 152 14.09 -7.85 -8.22
CA ALA A 152 14.03 -9.15 -7.57
C ALA A 152 14.60 -10.27 -8.47
N PHE A 153 14.31 -10.23 -9.76
CA PHE A 153 14.79 -11.21 -10.74
C PHE A 153 16.16 -10.83 -11.32
N GLY A 154 16.35 -9.56 -11.66
CA GLY A 154 17.54 -9.05 -12.34
C GLY A 154 17.60 -9.38 -13.83
N PRO A 155 18.59 -8.85 -14.56
CA PRO A 155 18.75 -9.09 -16.00
C PRO A 155 19.42 -10.44 -16.31
N ASP A 156 20.17 -11.01 -15.35
CA ASP A 156 20.91 -12.26 -15.51
C ASP A 156 20.00 -13.46 -15.30
N ARG A 157 19.74 -14.24 -16.36
CA ARG A 157 18.90 -15.45 -16.37
C ARG A 157 19.51 -16.62 -15.62
N GLU A 158 20.83 -16.62 -15.40
CA GLU A 158 21.53 -17.64 -14.63
C GLU A 158 21.35 -17.46 -13.12
N ARG A 159 20.86 -16.32 -12.68
CA ARG A 159 20.67 -16.00 -11.26
C ARG A 159 19.77 -17.00 -10.52
N TYR A 160 18.77 -17.54 -11.18
CA TYR A 160 17.85 -18.54 -10.63
C TYR A 160 17.66 -19.66 -11.64
N GLN A 161 17.91 -20.89 -11.23
CA GLN A 161 17.73 -22.09 -12.05
C GLN A 161 16.28 -22.61 -11.99
N SER A 162 15.52 -22.21 -10.98
CA SER A 162 14.13 -22.61 -10.83
C SER A 162 13.31 -21.58 -10.06
N ALA A 163 11.99 -21.64 -10.22
CA ALA A 163 11.06 -20.81 -9.45
C ALA A 163 11.18 -21.05 -7.94
N GLU A 164 11.50 -22.26 -7.52
CA GLU A 164 11.69 -22.63 -6.13
C GLU A 164 12.85 -21.84 -5.47
N GLN A 165 13.89 -21.53 -6.22
CA GLN A 165 15.03 -20.77 -5.70
C GLN A 165 14.59 -19.35 -5.32
N ILE A 166 13.90 -18.62 -6.20
CA ILE A 166 13.41 -17.28 -5.86
C ILE A 166 12.32 -17.32 -4.78
N GLN A 167 11.46 -18.34 -4.77
CA GLN A 167 10.44 -18.53 -3.73
C GLN A 167 11.07 -18.70 -2.34
N ARG A 168 12.15 -19.46 -2.25
CA ARG A 168 12.92 -19.67 -1.02
C ARG A 168 13.70 -18.40 -0.64
N TYR A 169 14.39 -17.80 -1.60
CA TYR A 169 15.21 -16.61 -1.36
C TYR A 169 14.38 -15.42 -0.90
N SER A 170 13.24 -15.16 -1.54
CA SER A 170 12.33 -14.09 -1.16
C SER A 170 11.58 -14.33 0.16
N GLY A 171 11.63 -15.54 0.70
CA GLY A 171 10.91 -15.92 1.92
C GLY A 171 9.41 -16.12 1.74
N ILE A 172 8.91 -16.19 0.51
CA ILE A 172 7.51 -16.51 0.21
C ILE A 172 7.24 -18.01 0.39
N ALA A 173 8.21 -18.88 0.05
CA ALA A 173 8.06 -20.30 0.26
C ALA A 173 7.88 -20.64 1.75
N PRO A 174 6.89 -21.49 2.08
CA PRO A 174 6.67 -21.93 3.45
C PRO A 174 7.84 -22.80 3.95
N VAL A 175 8.12 -22.71 5.24
CA VAL A 175 9.03 -23.63 5.94
C VAL A 175 8.17 -24.61 6.74
N LYS A 176 8.29 -25.89 6.43
CA LYS A 176 7.68 -26.94 7.24
C LYS A 176 8.62 -27.28 8.41
N LYS A 177 8.13 -27.15 9.63
CA LYS A 177 8.77 -27.70 10.83
C LYS A 177 8.01 -28.94 11.25
N LYS A 178 8.69 -30.09 11.21
CA LYS A 178 8.20 -31.32 11.83
C LYS A 178 8.86 -31.44 13.21
N SER A 179 8.09 -31.57 14.28
CA SER A 179 8.56 -32.05 15.56
C SER A 179 8.26 -33.55 15.67
N GLY A 180 9.04 -34.28 16.49
CA GLY A 180 8.91 -35.73 16.65
C GLY A 180 7.49 -36.20 17.03
N ASP A 181 6.67 -35.34 17.62
CA ASP A 181 5.29 -35.60 18.08
C ASP A 181 4.21 -35.33 17.01
N GLY A 182 4.56 -35.30 15.73
CA GLY A 182 3.57 -35.21 14.63
C GLY A 182 3.01 -33.83 14.34
N LEU A 183 3.45 -32.77 15.03
CA LEU A 183 3.04 -31.40 14.77
C LEU A 183 3.73 -30.86 13.49
N ASP A 184 3.00 -30.89 12.36
CA ASP A 184 3.45 -30.27 11.10
C ASP A 184 3.02 -28.79 11.07
N ARG A 185 3.90 -27.88 11.47
CA ARG A 185 3.65 -26.44 11.47
C ARG A 185 4.31 -25.77 10.28
N THR A 186 3.52 -25.04 9.51
CA THR A 186 4.02 -24.18 8.45
C THR A 186 4.36 -22.81 9.02
N GLN A 187 5.62 -22.39 8.92
CA GLN A 187 6.12 -21.11 9.43
C GLN A 187 6.67 -20.23 8.32
N TRP A 188 6.78 -18.92 8.64
CA TRP A 188 7.50 -17.97 7.81
C TRP A 188 9.01 -18.26 7.84
N ARG A 189 9.65 -18.04 6.70
CA ARG A 189 11.11 -18.02 6.64
C ARG A 189 11.59 -16.69 7.25
N TRP A 190 12.23 -16.76 8.42
CA TRP A 190 12.72 -15.56 9.11
C TRP A 190 13.91 -14.92 8.39
N HIS A 191 14.87 -15.73 7.96
CA HIS A 191 16.07 -15.29 7.23
C HIS A 191 15.76 -15.18 5.73
N CYS A 192 15.40 -13.98 5.31
CA CYS A 192 15.16 -13.64 3.90
C CYS A 192 15.26 -12.12 3.72
N PRO A 193 15.52 -11.64 2.49
CA PRO A 193 15.42 -10.22 2.16
C PRO A 193 14.01 -9.72 2.36
N LYS A 194 13.75 -9.03 3.49
CA LYS A 194 12.40 -8.54 3.87
C LYS A 194 11.76 -7.70 2.76
N PHE A 195 12.57 -6.91 2.05
CA PHE A 195 12.09 -6.11 0.93
C PHE A 195 11.51 -6.95 -0.22
N LEU A 196 12.17 -8.05 -0.59
CA LEU A 196 11.66 -8.94 -1.64
C LEU A 196 10.36 -9.61 -1.21
N ARG A 197 10.32 -10.14 0.02
CA ARG A 197 9.10 -10.73 0.58
C ARG A 197 7.92 -9.76 0.55
N GLN A 198 8.15 -8.53 1.00
CA GLN A 198 7.15 -7.49 0.98
C GLN A 198 6.71 -7.15 -0.44
N SER A 199 7.66 -7.02 -1.38
CA SER A 199 7.35 -6.70 -2.78
C SER A 199 6.43 -7.72 -3.44
N PHE A 200 6.71 -9.02 -3.26
CA PHE A 200 5.86 -10.08 -3.80
C PHE A 200 4.50 -10.16 -3.10
N HIS A 201 4.46 -9.90 -1.80
CA HIS A 201 3.23 -9.91 -1.03
C HIS A 201 2.31 -8.74 -1.42
N GLU A 202 2.85 -7.53 -1.55
CA GLU A 202 2.13 -6.34 -2.02
C GLU A 202 1.65 -6.54 -3.46
N PHE A 203 2.53 -7.02 -4.36
CA PHE A 203 2.16 -7.32 -5.74
C PHE A 203 0.99 -8.31 -5.82
N ALA A 204 1.04 -9.40 -5.06
CA ALA A 204 -0.06 -10.36 -5.01
C ALA A 204 -1.37 -9.71 -4.56
N GLY A 205 -1.34 -8.82 -3.56
CA GLY A 205 -2.51 -8.07 -3.14
C GLY A 205 -3.05 -7.14 -4.24
N CYS A 206 -2.17 -6.39 -4.91
CA CYS A 206 -2.55 -5.49 -6.00
C CYS A 206 -3.05 -6.23 -7.25
N SER A 207 -2.63 -7.48 -7.47
CA SER A 207 -3.09 -8.28 -8.60
C SER A 207 -4.53 -8.81 -8.45
N VAL A 208 -5.06 -8.89 -7.23
CA VAL A 208 -6.41 -9.43 -6.98
C VAL A 208 -7.50 -8.68 -7.74
N PRO A 209 -7.60 -7.33 -7.72
CA PRO A 209 -8.62 -6.62 -8.48
C PRO A 209 -8.31 -6.51 -9.98
N GLN A 210 -7.12 -6.91 -10.45
CA GLN A 210 -6.64 -6.68 -11.81
C GLN A 210 -6.56 -7.96 -12.65
N SER A 211 -6.78 -9.14 -12.06
CA SER A 211 -6.67 -10.45 -12.73
C SER A 211 -7.76 -11.39 -12.24
N SER A 212 -8.54 -11.93 -13.17
CA SER A 212 -9.68 -12.79 -12.88
C SER A 212 -9.29 -14.08 -12.15
N TRP A 213 -8.19 -14.74 -12.56
CA TRP A 213 -7.73 -15.93 -11.89
C TRP A 213 -7.07 -15.63 -10.54
N ALA A 214 -6.40 -14.48 -10.40
CA ALA A 214 -5.79 -14.09 -9.12
C ALA A 214 -6.88 -13.80 -8.09
N HIS A 215 -7.94 -13.09 -8.49
CA HIS A 215 -9.15 -12.89 -7.71
C HIS A 215 -9.76 -14.21 -7.26
N ALA A 216 -10.06 -15.10 -8.23
CA ALA A 216 -10.63 -16.41 -7.95
C ALA A 216 -9.74 -17.25 -7.02
N TYR A 217 -8.41 -17.26 -7.26
CA TYR A 217 -7.49 -18.00 -6.41
C TYR A 217 -7.43 -17.45 -4.99
N TYR A 218 -7.41 -16.13 -4.84
CA TYR A 218 -7.41 -15.48 -3.52
C TYR A 218 -8.65 -15.84 -2.72
N HIS A 219 -9.84 -15.69 -3.31
CA HIS A 219 -11.12 -16.01 -2.65
C HIS A 219 -11.27 -17.50 -2.34
N LEU A 220 -10.83 -18.37 -3.23
CA LEU A 220 -10.75 -19.81 -2.96
C LEU A 220 -9.87 -20.14 -1.74
N GLN A 221 -8.78 -19.38 -1.51
CA GLN A 221 -7.95 -19.59 -0.32
C GLN A 221 -8.64 -19.09 0.96
N ILE A 222 -9.42 -18.01 0.89
CA ILE A 222 -10.24 -17.50 2.01
C ILE A 222 -11.33 -18.52 2.36
N GLU A 223 -12.07 -19.03 1.39
CA GLU A 223 -13.10 -20.09 1.61
C GLU A 223 -12.52 -21.36 2.25
N ARG A 224 -11.25 -21.67 1.96
CA ARG A 224 -10.51 -22.76 2.61
C ARG A 224 -10.02 -22.43 4.02
N GLY A 225 -10.50 -21.36 4.63
CA GLY A 225 -10.19 -20.95 6.00
C GLY A 225 -8.83 -20.26 6.18
N LYS A 226 -8.18 -19.77 5.10
CA LYS A 226 -6.97 -18.98 5.25
C LYS A 226 -7.30 -17.53 5.58
N THR A 227 -6.50 -16.93 6.46
CA THR A 227 -6.57 -15.49 6.70
C THR A 227 -6.14 -14.71 5.43
N PRO A 228 -6.60 -13.46 5.25
CA PRO A 228 -6.25 -12.63 4.08
C PRO A 228 -4.75 -12.61 3.79
N GLU A 229 -3.92 -12.47 4.80
CA GLU A 229 -2.46 -12.44 4.66
C GLU A 229 -1.87 -13.79 4.20
N LYS A 230 -2.43 -14.91 4.68
CA LYS A 230 -2.05 -16.25 4.22
C LYS A 230 -2.50 -16.51 2.78
N ALA A 231 -3.67 -16.00 2.40
CA ALA A 231 -4.20 -16.10 1.03
C ALA A 231 -3.34 -15.28 0.03
N LYS A 232 -3.00 -14.03 0.36
CA LYS A 232 -2.06 -13.21 -0.43
C LYS A 232 -0.70 -13.89 -0.59
N ARG A 233 -0.18 -14.49 0.48
CA ARG A 233 1.09 -15.22 0.40
C ARG A 233 1.02 -16.44 -0.52
N ALA A 234 -0.07 -17.20 -0.46
CA ALA A 234 -0.27 -18.33 -1.37
C ALA A 234 -0.37 -17.87 -2.84
N LEU A 235 -1.02 -16.71 -3.08
CA LEU A 235 -1.09 -16.10 -4.39
C LEU A 235 0.30 -15.60 -4.85
N ALA A 236 1.09 -14.96 -3.96
CA ALA A 236 2.46 -14.55 -4.24
C ALA A 236 3.34 -15.73 -4.65
N PHE A 237 3.21 -16.88 -3.98
CA PHE A 237 3.92 -18.10 -4.30
C PHE A 237 3.58 -18.60 -5.72
N LYS A 238 2.30 -18.52 -6.11
CA LYS A 238 1.86 -18.88 -7.47
C LYS A 238 2.36 -17.88 -8.51
N TRP A 239 2.28 -16.59 -8.22
CA TRP A 239 2.79 -15.53 -9.09
C TRP A 239 4.29 -15.68 -9.37
N GLN A 240 5.10 -15.98 -8.37
CA GLN A 240 6.54 -16.15 -8.58
C GLN A 240 6.89 -17.23 -9.62
N ARG A 241 6.10 -18.29 -9.71
CA ARG A 241 6.28 -19.32 -10.77
C ARG A 241 5.93 -18.78 -12.16
N ILE A 242 4.88 -17.98 -12.25
CA ILE A 242 4.46 -17.35 -13.51
C ILE A 242 5.50 -16.32 -13.94
N ILE A 243 5.89 -15.42 -13.03
CA ILE A 243 6.90 -14.40 -13.30
C ILE A 243 8.23 -15.04 -13.70
N PHE A 244 8.66 -16.09 -12.99
CA PHE A 244 9.88 -16.82 -13.33
C PHE A 244 9.84 -17.37 -14.77
N ARG A 245 8.71 -17.97 -15.17
CA ARG A 245 8.57 -18.47 -16.54
C ARG A 245 8.65 -17.32 -17.56
N CYS A 246 7.87 -16.27 -17.38
CA CYS A 246 7.89 -15.10 -18.27
C CYS A 246 9.31 -14.50 -18.37
N TRP A 247 9.99 -14.38 -17.24
CA TRP A 247 11.36 -13.86 -17.17
C TRP A 247 12.35 -14.78 -17.91
N GLN A 248 12.26 -16.11 -17.77
CA GLN A 248 13.13 -17.06 -18.46
C GLN A 248 12.88 -17.07 -19.97
N THR A 249 11.62 -17.09 -20.40
CA THR A 249 11.26 -17.11 -21.82
C THR A 249 11.32 -15.75 -22.51
N ARG A 250 11.49 -14.66 -21.74
CA ARG A 250 11.41 -13.26 -22.22
C ARG A 250 10.06 -12.91 -22.84
N GLU A 251 9.00 -13.62 -22.49
CA GLU A 251 7.65 -13.37 -22.93
C GLU A 251 6.86 -12.64 -21.86
N ALA A 252 6.17 -11.56 -22.24
CA ALA A 252 5.30 -10.83 -21.34
C ALA A 252 4.13 -11.71 -20.88
N TYR A 253 3.65 -11.45 -19.66
CA TYR A 253 2.47 -12.13 -19.15
C TYR A 253 1.23 -11.77 -19.97
N ASP A 254 0.48 -12.82 -20.33
CA ASP A 254 -0.77 -12.72 -21.07
C ASP A 254 -1.82 -13.60 -20.38
N GLU A 255 -2.86 -12.96 -19.83
CA GLU A 255 -3.95 -13.64 -19.13
C GLU A 255 -4.83 -14.45 -20.08
N GLU A 256 -5.02 -13.96 -21.31
CA GLU A 256 -5.82 -14.64 -22.33
C GLU A 256 -5.20 -15.98 -22.74
N ARG A 257 -3.88 -16.08 -22.71
CA ARG A 257 -3.15 -17.35 -22.91
C ARG A 257 -3.13 -18.22 -21.65
N TYR A 258 -3.06 -17.59 -20.49
CA TYR A 258 -2.93 -18.32 -19.23
C TYR A 258 -4.21 -19.08 -18.84
N LEU A 259 -5.39 -18.50 -19.02
CA LEU A 259 -6.67 -19.12 -18.67
C LEU A 259 -6.98 -20.39 -19.48
N PRO A 260 -6.86 -20.42 -20.81
CA PRO A 260 -6.99 -21.67 -21.58
C PRO A 260 -5.98 -22.74 -21.16
N ALA A 261 -4.75 -22.37 -20.87
CA ALA A 261 -3.74 -23.31 -20.38
C ALA A 261 -4.12 -23.93 -19.02
N LEU A 262 -4.79 -23.17 -18.13
CA LEU A 262 -5.34 -23.72 -16.88
C LEU A 262 -6.48 -24.70 -17.15
N ARG A 263 -7.35 -24.41 -18.13
CA ARG A 263 -8.46 -25.30 -18.54
C ARG A 263 -7.95 -26.63 -19.10
N LEU A 264 -6.99 -26.56 -20.02
CA LEU A 264 -6.37 -27.77 -20.61
C LEU A 264 -5.72 -28.68 -19.55
N ARG A 265 -5.19 -28.11 -18.47
CA ARG A 265 -4.58 -28.87 -17.37
C ARG A 265 -5.58 -29.38 -16.33
N GLY A 266 -6.87 -29.18 -16.52
CA GLY A 266 -7.91 -29.60 -15.57
C GLY A 266 -7.78 -28.94 -14.19
N SER A 267 -7.33 -27.67 -14.14
CA SER A 267 -7.11 -26.99 -12.87
C SER A 267 -8.44 -26.81 -12.11
N PRO A 268 -8.52 -27.21 -10.83
CA PRO A 268 -9.72 -26.99 -10.01
C PRO A 268 -10.12 -25.51 -9.89
N LEU A 269 -9.18 -24.60 -10.16
CA LEU A 269 -9.42 -23.16 -10.13
C LEU A 269 -10.39 -22.72 -11.23
N VAL A 270 -10.44 -23.44 -12.36
CA VAL A 270 -11.31 -23.09 -13.48
C VAL A 270 -12.78 -23.18 -13.08
N ALA A 271 -13.17 -24.28 -12.42
CA ALA A 271 -14.54 -24.45 -11.93
C ALA A 271 -14.95 -23.32 -10.96
N TYR A 272 -13.98 -22.82 -10.18
CA TYR A 272 -14.21 -21.70 -9.28
C TYR A 272 -14.35 -20.36 -10.03
N ILE A 273 -13.55 -20.11 -11.06
CA ILE A 273 -13.67 -18.94 -11.94
C ILE A 273 -15.04 -18.91 -12.61
N ASP A 274 -15.46 -20.06 -13.18
CA ASP A 274 -16.74 -20.17 -13.87
C ASP A 274 -17.94 -20.02 -12.91
N ARG A 275 -17.80 -20.41 -11.63
CA ARG A 275 -18.79 -20.13 -10.57
C ARG A 275 -18.90 -18.64 -10.29
N LEU A 276 -17.79 -17.96 -10.03
CA LEU A 276 -17.78 -16.51 -9.76
C LEU A 276 -18.34 -15.69 -10.92
N ALA A 277 -18.07 -16.09 -12.15
CA ALA A 277 -18.61 -15.44 -13.34
C ALA A 277 -20.15 -15.58 -13.43
N ARG A 278 -20.71 -16.72 -13.00
CA ARG A 278 -22.16 -16.93 -12.93
C ARG A 278 -22.83 -16.15 -11.81
N ASP A 279 -22.16 -16.03 -10.66
CA ASP A 279 -22.68 -15.31 -9.48
C ASP A 279 -22.65 -13.77 -9.67
N ALA A 280 -21.88 -13.28 -10.65
CA ALA A 280 -21.77 -11.86 -10.99
C ALA A 280 -22.66 -11.41 -12.17
N ALA A 281 -23.30 -12.37 -12.89
CA ALA A 281 -24.19 -12.13 -14.02
C ALA A 281 -25.65 -12.09 -13.59
#